data_4af9678e12b0e76e92ea84588c463cd6
#
_entry.id   4af9678e12b0e76e92ea84588c463cd6
#
_cell.length_a   1.000
_cell.length_b   1.000
_cell.length_c   1.000
_cell.angle_alpha   90.00
_cell.angle_beta   90.00
_cell.angle_gamma   90.00
#
_symmetry.space_group_name_H-M   'P 1'
#
loop_
_entity.id
_entity.type
_entity.pdbx_description
1 polymer ?
#
loop_
_entity_poly.entity_id
_entity_poly.type
_entity_poly.pdbx_seq_one_letter_code
_entity_poly.pdbx_strand_id
1 'polypeptide(L)'
;MPDLVRDHLYFGDINDAIAALTASLPDGTYITHVLSVVSSASISFFTDYRPGLSLPTEEARRVVAGEDGAPSAVAPGRLMQVVERTGEGLRVTRMAVPLKDTEEENLLDHLEPCLDFINEGRKAGNVLVHCFAGVSRSATITTAYQMRTEQKSLEEALESLKEINESVCRNDGFLDQLKLFEEMGFKVDTSSPLYRRFRLKLLGQSYKVGEKIGNHVFEDDPGVARQPNPTQESSGKEKTLKTAYRCKKCRRIVAAQDNVIGHTPGEGNSSFEWHEKRKGHTHNKEQDCSSLYVEPLKWMTPAEDGALEGKLSCIHCGARLGYFNWSGIQCNCGSWITPAFQISKSKVDVSTI
;
A
#
# COMPACT_ATOMS: atom_id res chain seq x y z
N MET A 1 -15.06 -8.45 26.83
CA MET A 1 -15.62 -7.08 26.63
C MET A 1 -14.58 -6.30 25.87
N PRO A 2 -14.95 -5.53 24.87
CA PRO A 2 -13.98 -4.75 24.10
C PRO A 2 -13.31 -3.67 24.97
N ASP A 3 -12.04 -3.42 24.70
CA ASP A 3 -11.24 -2.42 25.41
C ASP A 3 -11.57 -1.02 24.89
N LEU A 4 -11.80 -0.06 25.78
CA LEU A 4 -11.98 1.35 25.44
C LEU A 4 -10.62 2.01 25.15
N VAL A 5 -10.42 2.45 23.91
CA VAL A 5 -9.17 3.10 23.50
C VAL A 5 -9.25 4.61 23.64
N ARG A 6 -10.34 5.19 23.19
CA ARG A 6 -10.66 6.63 23.26
C ARG A 6 -12.18 6.77 23.35
N ASP A 7 -12.65 7.97 23.64
CA ASP A 7 -14.08 8.25 23.61
C ASP A 7 -14.70 7.73 22.31
N HIS A 8 -15.73 6.89 22.45
CA HIS A 8 -16.44 6.28 21.34
C HIS A 8 -15.59 5.34 20.44
N LEU A 9 -14.41 4.89 20.88
CA LEU A 9 -13.57 3.95 20.14
C LEU A 9 -13.15 2.79 21.01
N TYR A 10 -13.55 1.59 20.58
CA TYR A 10 -13.25 0.33 21.23
C TYR A 10 -12.47 -0.58 20.27
N PHE A 11 -11.65 -1.47 20.82
CA PHE A 11 -11.08 -2.56 20.05
C PHE A 11 -11.17 -3.88 20.79
N GLY A 12 -11.10 -5.00 20.06
CA GLY A 12 -11.23 -6.31 20.65
C GLY A 12 -11.12 -7.47 19.67
N ASP A 13 -11.53 -8.63 20.14
CA ASP A 13 -11.59 -9.87 19.38
C ASP A 13 -12.99 -10.13 18.78
N ILE A 14 -13.14 -11.28 18.14
CA ILE A 14 -14.41 -11.68 17.54
C ILE A 14 -15.51 -11.93 18.59
N ASN A 15 -15.16 -12.41 19.79
CA ASN A 15 -16.13 -12.66 20.86
C ASN A 15 -16.64 -11.34 21.42
N ASP A 16 -15.76 -10.35 21.54
CA ASP A 16 -16.12 -8.98 21.90
C ASP A 16 -17.10 -8.36 20.90
N ALA A 17 -16.86 -8.58 19.61
CA ALA A 17 -17.76 -8.10 18.57
C ALA A 17 -19.13 -8.77 18.65
N ILE A 18 -19.18 -10.09 18.89
CA ILE A 18 -20.45 -10.81 19.07
C ILE A 18 -21.18 -10.33 20.34
N ALA A 19 -20.46 -10.15 21.44
CA ALA A 19 -21.05 -9.64 22.68
C ALA A 19 -21.64 -8.23 22.47
N ALA A 20 -20.91 -7.35 21.79
CA ALA A 20 -21.36 -6.00 21.48
C ALA A 20 -22.57 -5.93 20.53
N LEU A 21 -22.80 -6.95 19.71
CA LEU A 21 -23.97 -7.07 18.84
C LEU A 21 -25.21 -7.64 19.58
N THR A 22 -25.01 -8.23 20.77
CA THR A 22 -26.06 -8.92 21.52
C THR A 22 -26.37 -8.28 22.86
N ALA A 23 -25.56 -7.36 23.36
CA ALA A 23 -25.73 -6.70 24.64
C ALA A 23 -25.20 -5.27 24.65
N SER A 24 -25.65 -4.47 25.61
CA SER A 24 -25.11 -3.13 25.87
C SER A 24 -23.71 -3.20 26.49
N LEU A 25 -22.95 -2.12 26.38
CA LEU A 25 -21.73 -1.88 27.12
C LEU A 25 -22.02 -1.68 28.62
N PRO A 26 -21.00 -1.74 29.49
CA PRO A 26 -21.20 -1.58 30.95
C PRO A 26 -21.87 -0.26 31.39
N ASP A 27 -21.71 0.78 30.57
CA ASP A 27 -22.33 2.09 30.77
C ASP A 27 -23.77 2.19 30.25
N GLY A 28 -24.32 1.09 29.73
CA GLY A 28 -25.66 1.02 29.15
C GLY A 28 -25.75 1.54 27.72
N THR A 29 -24.65 1.96 27.11
CA THR A 29 -24.60 2.36 25.68
C THR A 29 -24.42 1.15 24.78
N TYR A 30 -24.53 1.33 23.46
CA TYR A 30 -24.39 0.27 22.48
C TYR A 30 -23.31 0.59 21.45
N ILE A 31 -22.70 -0.45 20.90
CA ILE A 31 -21.86 -0.31 19.70
C ILE A 31 -22.79 -0.13 18.49
N THR A 32 -22.59 0.95 17.76
CA THR A 32 -23.38 1.32 16.57
C THR A 32 -22.64 1.07 15.27
N HIS A 33 -21.30 1.01 15.32
CA HIS A 33 -20.43 0.78 14.18
C HIS A 33 -19.41 -0.32 14.49
N VAL A 34 -19.25 -1.26 13.56
CA VAL A 34 -18.31 -2.38 13.72
C VAL A 34 -17.40 -2.48 12.49
N LEU A 35 -16.11 -2.32 12.71
CA LEU A 35 -15.07 -2.55 11.70
C LEU A 35 -14.49 -3.95 11.90
N SER A 36 -14.82 -4.86 10.99
CA SER A 36 -14.38 -6.26 11.02
C SER A 36 -13.16 -6.46 10.12
N VAL A 37 -11.97 -6.59 10.69
CA VAL A 37 -10.72 -6.81 9.97
C VAL A 37 -10.37 -8.30 9.99
N VAL A 38 -10.88 -9.04 9.01
CA VAL A 38 -10.85 -10.50 8.97
C VAL A 38 -10.44 -11.03 7.59
N SER A 39 -10.03 -12.28 7.51
CA SER A 39 -9.57 -12.86 6.24
C SER A 39 -10.66 -12.99 5.18
N SER A 40 -11.92 -12.99 5.57
CA SER A 40 -13.09 -13.03 4.69
C SER A 40 -14.03 -11.87 4.99
N ALA A 41 -14.34 -11.07 3.97
CA ALA A 41 -15.31 -9.97 4.06
C ALA A 41 -16.74 -10.42 3.75
N SER A 42 -17.15 -11.62 4.21
CA SER A 42 -18.51 -12.13 4.03
C SER A 42 -19.53 -11.32 4.82
N ILE A 43 -20.70 -11.09 4.21
CA ILE A 43 -21.86 -10.50 4.90
C ILE A 43 -22.32 -11.44 6.02
N SER A 44 -22.28 -12.75 5.77
CA SER A 44 -22.69 -13.79 6.74
C SER A 44 -21.63 -14.11 7.81
N PHE A 45 -20.51 -13.38 7.86
CA PHE A 45 -19.37 -13.71 8.70
C PHE A 45 -19.73 -14.04 10.15
N PHE A 46 -20.56 -13.23 10.82
CA PHE A 46 -20.95 -13.48 12.22
C PHE A 46 -21.93 -14.64 12.36
N THR A 47 -22.86 -14.80 11.42
CA THR A 47 -23.81 -15.93 11.42
C THR A 47 -23.12 -17.24 11.12
N ASP A 48 -22.11 -17.24 10.26
CA ASP A 48 -21.27 -18.40 9.95
C ASP A 48 -20.38 -18.78 11.15
N TYR A 49 -19.86 -17.78 11.86
CA TYR A 49 -19.01 -18.00 13.03
C TYR A 49 -19.78 -18.47 14.26
N ARG A 50 -20.99 -17.93 14.51
CA ARG A 50 -21.85 -18.28 15.62
C ARG A 50 -23.24 -18.73 15.14
N PRO A 51 -23.47 -20.03 14.96
CA PRO A 51 -24.80 -20.54 14.59
C PRO A 51 -25.87 -20.08 15.58
N GLY A 52 -26.97 -19.57 15.05
CA GLY A 52 -28.09 -19.05 15.86
C GLY A 52 -28.07 -17.54 16.08
N LEU A 53 -26.98 -16.82 15.75
CA LEU A 53 -26.98 -15.37 15.69
C LEU A 53 -27.69 -14.92 14.40
N SER A 54 -28.80 -14.18 14.53
CA SER A 54 -29.52 -13.61 13.40
C SER A 54 -29.26 -12.13 13.32
N LEU A 55 -28.65 -11.71 12.22
CA LEU A 55 -28.37 -10.32 11.89
C LEU A 55 -28.94 -10.01 10.49
N PRO A 56 -30.25 -9.76 10.38
CA PRO A 56 -30.85 -9.44 9.09
C PRO A 56 -30.23 -8.16 8.53
N THR A 57 -29.75 -8.25 7.29
CA THR A 57 -29.17 -7.13 6.56
C THR A 57 -30.29 -6.26 6.00
N GLU A 58 -30.34 -5.00 6.40
CA GLU A 58 -31.28 -4.01 5.86
C GLU A 58 -30.75 -3.37 4.57
N GLU A 59 -29.47 -3.05 4.57
CA GLU A 59 -28.79 -2.39 3.45
C GLU A 59 -27.42 -3.02 3.24
N ALA A 60 -26.98 -3.14 2.00
CA ALA A 60 -25.61 -3.52 1.65
C ALA A 60 -25.10 -2.65 0.52
N ARG A 61 -23.92 -2.03 0.72
CA ARG A 61 -23.26 -1.22 -0.31
C ARG A 61 -21.79 -1.59 -0.42
N ARG A 62 -21.24 -1.49 -1.63
CA ARG A 62 -19.81 -1.55 -1.83
C ARG A 62 -19.21 -0.19 -1.49
N VAL A 63 -18.12 -0.19 -0.75
CA VAL A 63 -17.36 1.04 -0.49
C VAL A 63 -16.53 1.32 -1.72
N VAL A 64 -16.85 2.42 -2.41
CA VAL A 64 -16.03 2.95 -3.49
C VAL A 64 -15.15 4.01 -2.83
N ALA A 65 -13.83 3.81 -2.83
CA ALA A 65 -12.93 4.76 -2.21
C ALA A 65 -12.91 6.07 -3.00
N GLY A 66 -13.07 7.19 -2.26
CA GLY A 66 -12.82 8.56 -2.68
C GLY A 66 -13.85 9.14 -3.65
N GLU A 67 -14.66 10.07 -3.18
CA GLU A 67 -15.50 10.95 -4.02
C GLU A 67 -14.65 11.89 -4.90
N ASP A 68 -13.35 12.01 -4.64
CA ASP A 68 -12.41 12.90 -5.35
C ASP A 68 -11.74 12.29 -6.59
N GLY A 69 -12.18 11.12 -7.05
CA GLY A 69 -11.67 10.51 -8.29
C GLY A 69 -10.21 10.06 -8.23
N ALA A 70 -9.57 10.05 -7.06
CA ALA A 70 -8.26 9.47 -6.87
C ALA A 70 -8.37 7.94 -7.04
N PRO A 71 -7.49 7.30 -7.84
CA PRO A 71 -7.52 5.86 -7.99
C PRO A 71 -7.24 5.22 -6.63
N SER A 72 -8.29 4.64 -6.03
CA SER A 72 -8.11 3.81 -4.84
C SER A 72 -7.25 2.62 -5.22
N ALA A 73 -6.21 2.38 -4.44
CA ALA A 73 -5.36 1.21 -4.60
C ALA A 73 -6.11 -0.11 -4.31
N VAL A 74 -7.24 -0.01 -3.61
CA VAL A 74 -8.15 -1.15 -3.38
C VAL A 74 -8.88 -1.46 -4.68
N ALA A 75 -8.77 -2.69 -5.16
CA ALA A 75 -9.56 -3.16 -6.30
C ALA A 75 -11.05 -2.84 -6.03
N PRO A 76 -11.74 -2.12 -6.95
CA PRO A 76 -13.11 -1.69 -6.73
C PRO A 76 -14.00 -2.85 -6.33
N GLY A 77 -14.70 -2.74 -5.21
CA GLY A 77 -15.70 -3.70 -4.78
C GLY A 77 -15.24 -4.77 -3.78
N ARG A 78 -14.04 -4.70 -3.22
CA ARG A 78 -13.61 -5.63 -2.15
C ARG A 78 -14.15 -5.26 -0.77
N LEU A 79 -14.40 -3.98 -0.48
CA LEU A 79 -14.95 -3.57 0.80
C LEU A 79 -16.47 -3.50 0.74
N MET A 80 -17.11 -4.10 1.74
CA MET A 80 -18.56 -4.11 1.90
C MET A 80 -18.94 -3.39 3.19
N GLN A 81 -19.87 -2.46 3.07
CA GLN A 81 -20.55 -1.87 4.22
C GLN A 81 -21.98 -2.36 4.23
N VAL A 82 -22.40 -2.87 5.37
CA VAL A 82 -23.76 -3.38 5.59
C VAL A 82 -24.39 -2.70 6.79
N VAL A 83 -25.71 -2.53 6.74
CA VAL A 83 -26.52 -2.12 7.89
C VAL A 83 -27.34 -3.34 8.30
N GLU A 84 -27.17 -3.73 9.53
CA GLU A 84 -27.77 -4.92 10.13
C GLU A 84 -28.63 -4.55 11.32
N ARG A 85 -29.65 -5.35 11.61
CA ARG A 85 -30.46 -5.18 12.80
C ARG A 85 -30.15 -6.30 13.78
N THR A 86 -29.85 -5.94 15.02
CA THR A 86 -29.64 -6.93 16.09
C THR A 86 -30.97 -7.51 16.58
N GLY A 87 -30.90 -8.60 17.33
CA GLY A 87 -32.10 -9.22 17.95
C GLY A 87 -32.87 -8.31 18.90
N GLU A 88 -32.19 -7.29 19.46
CA GLU A 88 -32.82 -6.26 20.30
C GLU A 88 -33.34 -5.04 19.48
N GLY A 89 -33.27 -5.11 18.16
CA GLY A 89 -33.74 -4.08 17.26
C GLY A 89 -32.78 -2.93 17.03
N LEU A 90 -31.56 -2.99 17.56
CA LEU A 90 -30.52 -1.98 17.34
C LEU A 90 -30.01 -2.05 15.90
N ARG A 91 -29.88 -0.89 15.26
CA ARG A 91 -29.32 -0.75 13.93
C ARG A 91 -27.81 -0.57 14.02
N VAL A 92 -27.04 -1.49 13.43
CA VAL A 92 -25.59 -1.50 13.45
C VAL A 92 -25.05 -1.35 12.02
N THR A 93 -24.13 -0.43 11.83
CA THR A 93 -23.39 -0.29 10.57
C THR A 93 -22.08 -1.07 10.68
N ARG A 94 -21.88 -2.07 9.80
CA ARG A 94 -20.64 -2.86 9.77
C ARG A 94 -19.89 -2.66 8.47
N MET A 95 -18.57 -2.53 8.58
CA MET A 95 -17.66 -2.61 7.42
C MET A 95 -16.75 -3.80 7.59
N ALA A 96 -16.67 -4.65 6.56
CA ALA A 96 -15.79 -5.82 6.55
C ALA A 96 -14.60 -5.58 5.61
N VAL A 97 -13.40 -5.80 6.14
CA VAL A 97 -12.12 -5.60 5.46
C VAL A 97 -11.42 -6.94 5.32
N PRO A 98 -11.24 -7.45 4.08
CA PRO A 98 -10.54 -8.71 3.85
C PRO A 98 -9.03 -8.51 3.99
N LEU A 99 -8.49 -8.70 5.18
CA LEU A 99 -7.08 -8.57 5.49
C LEU A 99 -6.61 -9.83 6.24
N LYS A 100 -5.60 -10.52 5.74
CA LYS A 100 -4.95 -11.63 6.42
C LYS A 100 -3.93 -11.09 7.41
N ASP A 101 -3.54 -11.92 8.38
CA ASP A 101 -2.51 -11.56 9.35
C ASP A 101 -1.17 -12.17 8.96
N THR A 102 -0.65 -11.76 7.81
CA THR A 102 0.67 -12.14 7.31
C THR A 102 1.51 -10.90 7.00
N GLU A 103 2.82 -11.04 6.99
CA GLU A 103 3.74 -9.92 6.77
C GLU A 103 3.65 -9.36 5.34
N GLU A 104 3.24 -10.20 4.37
CA GLU A 104 3.13 -9.85 2.96
C GLU A 104 1.79 -9.21 2.60
N GLU A 105 0.84 -9.15 3.54
CA GLU A 105 -0.47 -8.59 3.27
C GLU A 105 -0.41 -7.06 3.17
N ASN A 106 -1.16 -6.51 2.21
CA ASN A 106 -1.16 -5.06 1.96
C ASN A 106 -2.18 -4.36 2.86
N LEU A 107 -1.71 -3.79 3.95
CA LEU A 107 -2.49 -2.98 4.88
C LEU A 107 -2.81 -1.59 4.31
N LEU A 108 -1.83 -0.94 3.65
CA LEU A 108 -1.95 0.46 3.20
C LEU A 108 -3.14 0.67 2.26
N ASP A 109 -3.45 -0.32 1.40
CA ASP A 109 -4.58 -0.25 0.49
C ASP A 109 -5.94 -0.17 1.22
N HIS A 110 -5.99 -0.57 2.49
CA HIS A 110 -7.20 -0.62 3.30
C HIS A 110 -7.28 0.49 4.35
N LEU A 111 -6.18 1.21 4.62
CA LEU A 111 -6.12 2.17 5.73
C LEU A 111 -7.12 3.31 5.56
N GLU A 112 -7.11 4.01 4.42
CA GLU A 112 -7.96 5.19 4.25
C GLU A 112 -9.44 4.90 4.53
N PRO A 113 -10.09 3.91 3.88
CA PRO A 113 -11.48 3.61 4.17
C PRO A 113 -11.71 3.15 5.60
N CYS A 114 -10.75 2.46 6.25
CA CYS A 114 -10.88 2.07 7.65
C CYS A 114 -10.88 3.28 8.59
N LEU A 115 -9.93 4.19 8.39
CA LEU A 115 -9.79 5.38 9.24
C LEU A 115 -10.96 6.35 9.06
N ASP A 116 -11.47 6.48 7.83
CA ASP A 116 -12.67 7.27 7.54
C ASP A 116 -13.90 6.66 8.20
N PHE A 117 -14.07 5.33 8.12
CA PHE A 117 -15.17 4.63 8.78
C PHE A 117 -15.16 4.83 10.30
N ILE A 118 -13.98 4.73 10.94
CA ILE A 118 -13.83 4.99 12.37
C ILE A 118 -14.19 6.44 12.69
N ASN A 119 -13.67 7.38 11.91
CA ASN A 119 -13.90 8.81 12.14
C ASN A 119 -15.39 9.19 12.03
N GLU A 120 -16.09 8.71 11.01
CA GLU A 120 -17.51 8.97 10.82
C GLU A 120 -18.35 8.22 11.88
N GLY A 121 -17.98 6.97 12.20
CA GLY A 121 -18.68 6.20 13.21
C GLY A 121 -18.61 6.82 14.60
N ARG A 122 -17.47 7.37 14.99
CA ARG A 122 -17.30 8.08 16.29
C ARG A 122 -18.12 9.34 16.43
N LYS A 123 -18.46 10.00 15.33
CA LYS A 123 -19.37 11.17 15.32
C LYS A 123 -20.83 10.75 15.53
N ALA A 124 -21.17 9.53 15.13
CA ALA A 124 -22.54 9.02 15.17
C ALA A 124 -22.83 8.16 16.41
N GLY A 125 -21.78 7.59 17.05
CA GLY A 125 -21.94 6.71 18.20
C GLY A 125 -20.64 5.94 18.53
N ASN A 126 -20.76 4.74 19.09
CA ASN A 126 -19.62 3.94 19.51
C ASN A 126 -19.15 3.03 18.35
N VAL A 127 -17.84 3.00 18.13
CA VAL A 127 -17.18 2.19 17.10
C VAL A 127 -16.36 1.08 17.76
N LEU A 128 -16.54 -0.15 17.29
CA LEU A 128 -15.69 -1.27 17.63
C LEU A 128 -14.84 -1.69 16.43
N VAL A 129 -13.53 -1.72 16.61
CA VAL A 129 -12.58 -2.29 15.66
C VAL A 129 -12.17 -3.66 16.15
N HIS A 130 -12.47 -4.72 15.41
CA HIS A 130 -12.10 -6.06 15.82
C HIS A 130 -11.41 -6.85 14.70
N CYS A 131 -10.64 -7.85 15.10
CA CYS A 131 -10.15 -8.90 14.22
C CYS A 131 -10.53 -10.27 14.78
N PHE A 132 -9.80 -11.34 14.45
CA PHE A 132 -10.10 -12.65 15.00
C PHE A 132 -9.67 -12.76 16.47
N ALA A 133 -8.43 -12.45 16.78
CA ALA A 133 -7.82 -12.57 18.10
C ALA A 133 -7.75 -11.27 18.90
N GLY A 134 -8.08 -10.13 18.31
CA GLY A 134 -8.03 -8.83 18.98
C GLY A 134 -6.63 -8.24 19.21
N VAL A 135 -5.55 -8.82 18.66
CA VAL A 135 -4.18 -8.51 19.09
C VAL A 135 -3.27 -7.92 17.99
N SER A 136 -3.58 -8.17 16.71
CA SER A 136 -2.71 -7.75 15.59
C SER A 136 -3.43 -6.80 14.63
N ARG A 137 -4.30 -7.29 13.75
CA ARG A 137 -4.98 -6.50 12.70
C ARG A 137 -5.81 -5.34 13.26
N SER A 138 -6.66 -5.62 14.25
CA SER A 138 -7.46 -4.57 14.92
C SER A 138 -6.57 -3.55 15.63
N ALA A 139 -5.53 -4.04 16.32
CA ALA A 139 -4.55 -3.19 16.98
C ALA A 139 -3.81 -2.29 15.96
N THR A 140 -3.41 -2.83 14.81
CA THR A 140 -2.72 -2.08 13.76
C THR A 140 -3.59 -0.94 13.20
N ILE A 141 -4.87 -1.22 12.89
CA ILE A 141 -5.80 -0.18 12.39
C ILE A 141 -6.05 0.88 13.48
N THR A 142 -6.21 0.46 14.72
CA THR A 142 -6.42 1.39 15.85
C THR A 142 -5.18 2.26 16.08
N THR A 143 -3.98 1.69 15.98
CA THR A 143 -2.71 2.43 16.04
C THR A 143 -2.64 3.47 14.91
N ALA A 144 -2.92 3.09 13.66
CA ALA A 144 -2.95 4.02 12.53
C ALA A 144 -3.94 5.18 12.74
N TYR A 145 -5.09 4.88 13.34
CA TYR A 145 -6.08 5.90 13.67
C TYR A 145 -5.55 6.90 14.72
N GLN A 146 -4.90 6.42 15.78
CA GLN A 146 -4.26 7.29 16.79
C GLN A 146 -3.14 8.13 16.16
N MET A 147 -2.27 7.52 15.33
CA MET A 147 -1.21 8.24 14.62
C MET A 147 -1.78 9.42 13.82
N ARG A 148 -2.84 9.22 13.05
CA ARG A 148 -3.49 10.26 12.23
C ARG A 148 -4.16 11.34 13.07
N THR A 149 -4.97 10.95 14.04
CA THR A 149 -5.83 11.90 14.77
C THR A 149 -5.11 12.64 15.87
N GLU A 150 -4.11 12.02 16.48
CA GLU A 150 -3.34 12.58 17.60
C GLU A 150 -1.95 13.07 17.16
N GLN A 151 -1.59 12.87 15.86
CA GLN A 151 -0.29 13.24 15.31
C GLN A 151 0.88 12.61 16.09
N LYS A 152 0.67 11.37 16.55
CA LYS A 152 1.66 10.58 17.28
C LYS A 152 2.54 9.77 16.34
N SER A 153 3.78 9.55 16.74
CA SER A 153 4.64 8.56 16.10
C SER A 153 4.07 7.15 16.24
N LEU A 154 4.54 6.23 15.41
CA LEU A 154 4.18 4.82 15.50
C LEU A 154 4.48 4.24 16.89
N GLU A 155 5.65 4.59 17.47
CA GLU A 155 6.08 4.07 18.77
C GLU A 155 5.16 4.55 19.89
N GLU A 156 4.85 5.86 19.94
CA GLU A 156 3.96 6.45 20.94
C GLU A 156 2.52 5.90 20.83
N ALA A 157 2.01 5.71 19.63
CA ALA A 157 0.67 5.16 19.43
C ALA A 157 0.58 3.68 19.84
N LEU A 158 1.61 2.88 19.52
CA LEU A 158 1.69 1.47 19.94
C LEU A 158 1.81 1.33 21.46
N GLU A 159 2.63 2.18 22.11
CA GLU A 159 2.80 2.15 23.56
C GLU A 159 1.49 2.51 24.26
N SER A 160 0.81 3.57 23.79
CA SER A 160 -0.53 3.95 24.28
C SER A 160 -1.56 2.83 24.16
N LEU A 161 -1.50 2.01 23.11
CA LEU A 161 -2.41 0.89 22.96
C LEU A 161 -2.02 -0.30 23.85
N LYS A 162 -0.73 -0.53 24.06
CA LYS A 162 -0.22 -1.58 24.98
C LYS A 162 -0.53 -1.31 26.46
N GLU A 163 -0.58 -0.05 26.87
CA GLU A 163 -1.04 0.32 28.20
C GLU A 163 -2.48 -0.13 28.46
N ILE A 164 -3.31 -0.20 27.41
CA ILE A 164 -4.71 -0.63 27.50
C ILE A 164 -4.80 -2.17 27.44
N ASN A 165 -4.03 -2.79 26.54
CA ASN A 165 -4.02 -4.24 26.36
C ASN A 165 -2.61 -4.76 26.05
N GLU A 166 -1.97 -5.38 27.04
CA GLU A 166 -0.63 -5.94 26.94
C GLU A 166 -0.49 -7.06 25.90
N SER A 167 -1.61 -7.68 25.51
CA SER A 167 -1.65 -8.76 24.52
C SER A 167 -1.43 -8.28 23.07
N VAL A 168 -1.38 -6.97 22.83
CA VAL A 168 -1.12 -6.41 21.51
C VAL A 168 0.19 -6.96 20.95
N CYS A 169 0.06 -7.77 19.90
CA CYS A 169 1.16 -8.47 19.22
C CYS A 169 1.57 -7.73 17.96
N ARG A 170 2.85 -7.79 17.65
CA ARG A 170 3.42 -7.14 16.46
C ARG A 170 3.32 -8.08 15.25
N ASN A 171 2.86 -7.52 14.15
CA ASN A 171 3.09 -8.06 12.82
C ASN A 171 4.11 -7.13 12.14
N ASP A 172 5.33 -7.61 11.93
CA ASP A 172 6.44 -6.76 11.47
C ASP A 172 6.17 -6.17 10.08
N GLY A 173 5.50 -6.90 9.19
CA GLY A 173 5.07 -6.38 7.90
C GLY A 173 4.07 -5.21 8.02
N PHE A 174 3.17 -5.26 8.98
CA PHE A 174 2.26 -4.14 9.25
C PHE A 174 2.97 -2.96 9.91
N LEU A 175 3.93 -3.22 10.80
CA LEU A 175 4.71 -2.14 11.40
C LEU A 175 5.54 -1.39 10.36
N ASP A 176 6.16 -2.08 9.42
CA ASP A 176 6.89 -1.43 8.33
C ASP A 176 5.96 -0.58 7.46
N GLN A 177 4.72 -1.03 7.24
CA GLN A 177 3.72 -0.24 6.52
C GLN A 177 3.23 0.97 7.31
N LEU A 178 3.11 0.87 8.64
CA LEU A 178 2.78 2.02 9.48
C LEU A 178 3.93 3.05 9.54
N LYS A 179 5.20 2.64 9.45
CA LYS A 179 6.33 3.58 9.27
C LYS A 179 6.22 4.34 7.96
N LEU A 180 5.88 3.64 6.86
CA LEU A 180 5.62 4.31 5.58
C LEU A 180 4.44 5.28 5.67
N PHE A 181 3.38 4.92 6.41
CA PHE A 181 2.24 5.79 6.65
C PHE A 181 2.63 7.05 7.43
N GLU A 182 3.51 6.93 8.43
CA GLU A 182 4.11 8.06 9.15
C GLU A 182 4.94 8.96 8.22
N GLU A 183 5.84 8.37 7.41
CA GLU A 183 6.66 9.08 6.43
C GLU A 183 5.82 9.82 5.36
N MET A 184 4.64 9.30 5.02
CA MET A 184 3.66 9.95 4.14
C MET A 184 2.81 11.03 4.83
N GLY A 185 3.06 11.33 6.12
CA GLY A 185 2.32 12.35 6.87
C GLY A 185 0.91 11.90 7.26
N PHE A 186 0.76 10.63 7.65
CA PHE A 186 -0.49 10.02 8.14
C PHE A 186 -1.64 10.00 7.13
N LYS A 187 -1.31 10.03 5.84
CA LYS A 187 -2.24 9.88 4.73
C LYS A 187 -1.62 8.98 3.66
N VAL A 188 -2.37 7.99 3.20
CA VAL A 188 -1.90 7.12 2.12
C VAL A 188 -2.00 7.86 0.79
N ASP A 189 -0.85 8.32 0.29
CA ASP A 189 -0.74 8.93 -1.03
C ASP A 189 -0.27 7.87 -2.04
N THR A 190 -1.19 7.37 -2.86
CA THR A 190 -0.91 6.38 -3.90
C THR A 190 0.00 6.90 -5.00
N SER A 191 0.16 8.22 -5.13
CA SER A 191 1.10 8.86 -6.05
C SER A 191 2.50 8.99 -5.47
N SER A 192 2.65 8.80 -4.16
CA SER A 192 3.93 8.88 -3.46
C SER A 192 4.93 7.83 -3.97
N PRO A 193 6.20 8.19 -4.21
CA PRO A 193 7.24 7.22 -4.52
C PRO A 193 7.42 6.14 -3.47
N LEU A 194 7.16 6.46 -2.18
CA LEU A 194 7.24 5.51 -1.07
C LEU A 194 6.19 4.41 -1.22
N TYR A 195 4.91 4.79 -1.42
CA TYR A 195 3.83 3.85 -1.63
C TYR A 195 4.03 2.99 -2.88
N ARG A 196 4.45 3.60 -4.01
CA ARG A 196 4.68 2.88 -5.26
C ARG A 196 5.80 1.84 -5.13
N ARG A 197 6.92 2.18 -4.46
CA ARG A 197 8.00 1.22 -4.16
C ARG A 197 7.52 0.06 -3.31
N PHE A 198 6.75 0.35 -2.27
CA PHE A 198 6.17 -0.68 -1.42
C PHE A 198 5.30 -1.64 -2.23
N ARG A 199 4.37 -1.12 -3.04
CA ARG A 199 3.54 -1.95 -3.91
C ARG A 199 4.34 -2.80 -4.89
N LEU A 200 5.36 -2.24 -5.50
CA LEU A 200 6.24 -2.98 -6.41
C LEU A 200 6.97 -4.11 -5.69
N LYS A 201 7.43 -3.87 -4.45
CA LYS A 201 8.05 -4.93 -3.63
C LYS A 201 7.08 -6.08 -3.36
N LEU A 202 5.86 -5.78 -2.94
CA LEU A 202 4.83 -6.81 -2.72
C LEU A 202 4.50 -7.60 -3.99
N LEU A 203 4.39 -6.93 -5.12
CA LEU A 203 4.17 -7.59 -6.41
C LEU A 203 5.32 -8.51 -6.79
N GLY A 204 6.57 -8.05 -6.58
CA GLY A 204 7.75 -8.88 -6.84
C GLY A 204 7.78 -10.14 -5.97
N GLN A 205 7.30 -10.07 -4.74
CA GLN A 205 7.23 -11.21 -3.82
C GLN A 205 6.07 -12.17 -4.15
N SER A 206 4.93 -11.64 -4.58
CA SER A 206 3.72 -12.44 -4.90
C SER A 206 3.70 -12.95 -6.33
N TYR A 207 4.63 -12.50 -7.20
CA TYR A 207 4.64 -12.87 -8.60
C TYR A 207 4.85 -14.36 -8.80
N LYS A 208 3.90 -14.98 -9.50
CA LYS A 208 4.02 -16.38 -9.95
C LYS A 208 4.21 -16.43 -11.46
N VAL A 209 5.15 -17.24 -11.91
CA VAL A 209 5.44 -17.43 -13.35
C VAL A 209 4.17 -17.82 -14.10
N GLY A 210 3.85 -17.09 -15.16
CA GLY A 210 2.69 -17.36 -16.02
C GLY A 210 1.39 -16.65 -15.63
N GLU A 211 1.35 -15.94 -14.53
CA GLU A 211 0.22 -15.04 -14.23
C GLU A 211 0.37 -13.72 -14.99
N LYS A 212 -0.67 -13.32 -15.72
CA LYS A 212 -0.69 -11.99 -16.33
C LYS A 212 -0.82 -10.95 -15.24
N ILE A 213 0.13 -10.02 -15.22
CA ILE A 213 0.08 -8.88 -14.32
C ILE A 213 -0.96 -7.89 -14.87
N GLY A 214 -1.91 -7.51 -14.03
CA GLY A 214 -2.95 -6.57 -14.44
C GLY A 214 -2.38 -5.21 -14.88
N ASN A 215 -2.94 -4.59 -15.91
CA ASN A 215 -2.50 -3.30 -16.47
C ASN A 215 -2.43 -2.16 -15.44
N HIS A 216 -3.12 -2.29 -14.31
CA HIS A 216 -3.10 -1.31 -13.21
C HIS A 216 -1.76 -1.23 -12.46
N VAL A 217 -0.87 -2.19 -12.68
CA VAL A 217 0.48 -2.24 -12.10
C VAL A 217 1.46 -1.38 -12.90
N PHE A 218 1.20 -1.22 -14.20
CA PHE A 218 2.08 -0.51 -15.10
C PHE A 218 1.72 0.97 -15.14
N GLU A 219 2.72 1.83 -14.90
CA GLU A 219 2.58 3.27 -15.06
C GLU A 219 2.46 3.65 -16.54
N ASP A 220 1.89 4.81 -16.80
CA ASP A 220 1.67 5.31 -18.15
C ASP A 220 3.00 5.45 -18.92
N ASP A 221 2.92 5.23 -20.22
CA ASP A 221 4.05 5.43 -21.13
C ASP A 221 4.38 6.92 -21.28
N PRO A 222 5.51 7.39 -20.77
CA PRO A 222 5.86 8.82 -20.84
C PRO A 222 6.21 9.29 -22.27
N GLY A 223 6.33 8.36 -23.22
CA GLY A 223 6.57 8.66 -24.63
C GLY A 223 5.29 8.88 -25.45
N VAL A 224 4.11 8.69 -24.86
CA VAL A 224 2.81 9.00 -25.47
C VAL A 224 2.39 10.39 -24.99
N ALA A 225 2.12 11.32 -25.92
CA ALA A 225 1.62 12.64 -25.56
C ALA A 225 0.28 12.50 -24.82
N ARG A 226 0.19 13.00 -23.59
CA ARG A 226 -1.07 13.10 -22.88
C ARG A 226 -2.01 14.01 -23.69
N GLN A 227 -3.15 13.48 -24.11
CA GLN A 227 -4.22 14.35 -24.60
C GLN A 227 -4.69 15.20 -23.42
N PRO A 228 -4.78 16.53 -23.53
CA PRO A 228 -5.29 17.36 -22.46
C PRO A 228 -6.74 16.97 -22.19
N ASN A 229 -7.04 16.49 -21.00
CA ASN A 229 -8.41 16.33 -20.54
C ASN A 229 -9.05 17.74 -20.43
N PRO A 230 -10.18 18.00 -21.10
CA PRO A 230 -10.78 19.34 -21.15
C PRO A 230 -11.44 19.82 -19.85
N THR A 231 -11.32 19.09 -18.73
CA THR A 231 -12.00 19.40 -17.46
C THR A 231 -11.10 19.73 -16.28
N GLN A 232 -9.79 19.94 -16.50
CA GLN A 232 -8.94 20.50 -15.43
C GLN A 232 -8.48 21.91 -15.80
N GLU A 233 -9.22 22.89 -15.34
CA GLU A 233 -8.78 24.29 -15.30
C GLU A 233 -7.52 24.40 -14.44
N SER A 234 -6.49 24.87 -15.08
CA SER A 234 -5.17 25.09 -14.50
C SER A 234 -5.18 26.15 -13.41
N SER A 235 -5.19 25.75 -12.14
CA SER A 235 -4.63 26.57 -11.09
C SER A 235 -3.11 26.65 -11.30
N GLY A 236 -2.56 27.85 -11.40
CA GLY A 236 -1.19 28.14 -11.78
C GLY A 236 -0.14 27.45 -10.88
N LYS A 237 0.28 26.27 -11.28
CA LYS A 237 1.51 25.64 -10.77
C LYS A 237 2.65 25.99 -11.72
N GLU A 238 3.71 26.60 -11.17
CA GLU A 238 4.97 26.82 -11.86
C GLU A 238 5.36 25.58 -12.68
N LYS A 239 5.73 25.80 -13.95
CA LYS A 239 6.29 24.76 -14.83
C LYS A 239 7.65 24.36 -14.27
N THR A 240 7.70 23.44 -13.33
CA THR A 240 8.94 22.78 -12.96
C THR A 240 9.41 21.96 -14.17
N LEU A 241 10.57 22.32 -14.69
CA LEU A 241 11.25 21.58 -15.77
C LEU A 241 11.47 20.12 -15.29
N LYS A 242 10.75 19.17 -15.88
CA LYS A 242 10.85 17.76 -15.51
C LYS A 242 11.96 17.08 -16.31
N THR A 243 12.81 16.34 -15.62
CA THR A 243 13.84 15.52 -16.25
C THR A 243 13.20 14.29 -16.92
N ALA A 244 13.63 14.00 -18.16
CA ALA A 244 13.21 12.81 -18.90
C ALA A 244 14.42 12.09 -19.51
N TYR A 245 14.28 10.77 -19.63
CA TYR A 245 15.28 9.88 -20.20
C TYR A 245 14.83 9.45 -21.59
N ARG A 246 15.67 9.70 -22.60
CA ARG A 246 15.36 9.45 -24.01
C ARG A 246 16.24 8.34 -24.57
N CYS A 247 15.66 7.46 -25.36
CA CYS A 247 16.42 6.47 -26.14
C CYS A 247 17.46 7.18 -27.03
N LYS A 248 18.74 6.83 -26.91
CA LYS A 248 19.84 7.43 -27.72
C LYS A 248 19.63 7.28 -29.22
N LYS A 249 19.00 6.17 -29.66
CA LYS A 249 18.83 5.88 -31.08
C LYS A 249 17.72 6.70 -31.73
N CYS A 250 16.54 6.81 -31.09
CA CYS A 250 15.36 7.43 -31.73
C CYS A 250 14.77 8.62 -30.98
N ARG A 251 15.37 9.01 -29.85
CA ARG A 251 14.99 10.15 -29.02
C ARG A 251 13.61 10.04 -28.33
N ARG A 252 12.90 8.90 -28.45
CA ARG A 252 11.66 8.64 -27.71
C ARG A 252 11.93 8.73 -26.21
N ILE A 253 11.03 9.35 -25.44
CA ILE A 253 11.04 9.31 -23.98
C ILE A 253 10.74 7.88 -23.56
N VAL A 254 11.58 7.30 -22.71
CA VAL A 254 11.45 5.93 -22.19
C VAL A 254 11.22 5.89 -20.68
N ALA A 255 11.54 6.97 -19.96
CA ALA A 255 11.19 7.17 -18.56
C ALA A 255 11.19 8.66 -18.23
N ALA A 256 10.36 9.10 -17.28
CA ALA A 256 10.44 10.39 -16.62
C ALA A 256 11.14 10.25 -15.27
N GLN A 257 11.60 11.37 -14.68
CA GLN A 257 12.21 11.35 -13.34
C GLN A 257 11.29 10.76 -12.28
N ASP A 258 9.98 11.01 -12.41
CA ASP A 258 8.96 10.48 -11.50
C ASP A 258 8.86 8.95 -11.53
N ASN A 259 9.31 8.30 -12.61
CA ASN A 259 9.35 6.85 -12.73
C ASN A 259 10.63 6.22 -12.16
N VAL A 260 11.61 7.04 -11.76
CA VAL A 260 12.91 6.53 -11.31
C VAL A 260 12.84 6.05 -9.89
N ILE A 261 13.27 4.80 -9.68
CA ILE A 261 13.42 4.20 -8.37
C ILE A 261 14.85 4.44 -7.90
N GLY A 262 15.02 5.33 -6.91
CA GLY A 262 16.30 5.51 -6.23
C GLY A 262 16.64 4.29 -5.37
N HIS A 263 17.92 4.02 -5.20
CA HIS A 263 18.41 3.01 -4.27
C HIS A 263 19.71 3.49 -3.61
N THR A 264 19.94 3.02 -2.38
CA THR A 264 21.19 3.26 -1.67
C THR A 264 22.21 2.21 -2.09
N PRO A 265 23.51 2.57 -2.22
CA PRO A 265 24.56 1.60 -2.44
C PRO A 265 24.55 0.51 -1.37
N GLY A 266 24.63 -0.75 -1.79
CA GLY A 266 24.66 -1.90 -0.87
C GLY A 266 26.08 -2.22 -0.40
N GLU A 267 26.19 -2.91 0.72
CA GLU A 267 27.47 -3.35 1.30
C GLU A 267 28.12 -4.50 0.51
N GLY A 268 27.48 -5.02 -0.53
CA GLY A 268 27.86 -6.24 -1.23
C GLY A 268 29.16 -6.19 -2.07
N ASN A 269 29.83 -5.05 -2.18
CA ASN A 269 31.10 -4.95 -2.93
C ASN A 269 32.36 -5.35 -2.16
N SER A 270 32.28 -5.56 -0.84
CA SER A 270 33.45 -5.94 -0.04
C SER A 270 33.92 -7.39 -0.24
N SER A 271 33.07 -8.27 -0.81
CA SER A 271 33.41 -9.68 -1.02
C SER A 271 34.06 -9.99 -2.38
N PHE A 272 34.17 -9.04 -3.29
CA PHE A 272 34.80 -9.23 -4.60
C PHE A 272 36.10 -8.43 -4.82
N GLU A 273 36.73 -7.90 -3.77
CA GLU A 273 38.05 -7.27 -3.84
C GLU A 273 39.18 -8.29 -4.04
N TRP A 274 39.14 -9.09 -5.12
CA TRP A 274 40.24 -9.97 -5.41
C TRP A 274 41.13 -9.58 -6.60
N HIS A 275 40.84 -8.48 -7.31
CA HIS A 275 41.63 -8.13 -8.50
C HIS A 275 41.92 -6.65 -8.78
N GLU A 276 41.96 -5.73 -7.81
CA GLU A 276 42.51 -4.39 -8.07
C GLU A 276 43.44 -3.87 -6.99
N LYS A 277 44.53 -4.63 -6.72
CA LYS A 277 45.76 -4.03 -6.18
C LYS A 277 46.60 -3.51 -7.34
N ARG A 278 46.26 -2.35 -7.92
CA ARG A 278 47.20 -1.47 -8.63
C ARG A 278 46.49 -0.18 -9.04
N LYS A 279 46.73 0.81 -8.26
CA LYS A 279 46.88 2.28 -8.48
C LYS A 279 46.11 3.06 -7.43
N GLY A 280 46.89 3.67 -6.54
CA GLY A 280 46.40 4.65 -5.58
C GLY A 280 45.79 5.83 -6.30
N HIS A 281 44.53 6.05 -5.98
CA HIS A 281 43.89 7.36 -6.03
C HIS A 281 42.74 7.27 -5.03
N THR A 282 42.88 7.97 -3.92
CA THR A 282 41.84 8.34 -3.01
C THR A 282 40.84 9.23 -3.77
N HIS A 283 39.76 8.62 -4.24
CA HIS A 283 38.59 9.34 -4.66
C HIS A 283 37.40 8.87 -3.82
N ASN A 284 36.88 9.79 -2.99
CA ASN A 284 35.48 9.78 -2.58
C ASN A 284 34.63 9.87 -3.86
N LYS A 285 34.39 8.73 -4.49
CA LYS A 285 33.38 8.62 -5.54
C LYS A 285 32.12 8.09 -4.87
N GLU A 286 31.11 8.95 -4.73
CA GLU A 286 29.74 8.51 -4.88
C GLU A 286 29.72 7.63 -6.13
N GLN A 287 29.60 6.32 -5.96
CA GLN A 287 29.66 5.39 -7.09
C GLN A 287 28.37 5.59 -7.89
N ASP A 288 28.46 6.42 -8.93
CA ASP A 288 27.40 6.63 -9.89
C ASP A 288 27.03 5.29 -10.52
N CYS A 289 25.87 4.74 -10.16
CA CYS A 289 25.39 3.49 -10.74
C CYS A 289 25.26 3.62 -12.25
N SER A 290 25.79 2.66 -13.00
CA SER A 290 25.72 2.61 -14.46
C SER A 290 24.28 2.37 -14.98
N SER A 291 23.37 2.05 -14.09
CA SER A 291 21.98 1.68 -14.35
C SER A 291 21.01 2.65 -13.69
N LEU A 292 19.90 2.85 -14.35
CA LEU A 292 18.72 3.51 -13.89
C LEU A 292 17.66 2.44 -13.65
N TYR A 293 17.06 2.42 -12.47
CA TYR A 293 15.92 1.54 -12.17
C TYR A 293 14.65 2.36 -12.24
N VAL A 294 13.64 1.79 -12.90
CA VAL A 294 12.36 2.48 -13.12
C VAL A 294 11.20 1.58 -12.72
N GLU A 295 10.06 2.18 -12.49
CA GLU A 295 8.80 1.45 -12.34
C GLU A 295 8.44 0.72 -13.65
N PRO A 296 7.67 -0.36 -13.60
CA PRO A 296 7.17 -0.99 -14.81
C PRO A 296 6.26 -0.03 -15.59
N LEU A 297 6.53 0.13 -16.87
CA LEU A 297 5.83 1.06 -17.74
C LEU A 297 5.09 0.31 -18.84
N LYS A 298 3.94 0.78 -19.29
CA LYS A 298 3.07 0.14 -20.28
C LYS A 298 3.76 -0.18 -21.63
N TRP A 299 4.89 0.46 -21.95
CA TRP A 299 5.66 0.11 -23.14
C TRP A 299 6.53 -1.15 -22.98
N MET A 300 6.65 -1.70 -21.77
CA MET A 300 7.47 -2.87 -21.44
C MET A 300 6.68 -4.17 -21.68
N THR A 301 6.20 -4.37 -22.88
CA THR A 301 5.29 -5.46 -23.27
C THR A 301 5.68 -6.87 -22.82
N PRO A 302 6.95 -7.32 -22.85
CA PRO A 302 7.28 -8.65 -22.35
C PRO A 302 7.00 -8.85 -20.86
N ALA A 303 7.10 -7.77 -20.06
CA ALA A 303 6.78 -7.82 -18.64
C ALA A 303 5.26 -7.84 -18.42
N GLU A 304 4.50 -7.11 -19.23
CA GLU A 304 3.03 -7.10 -19.23
C GLU A 304 2.46 -8.47 -19.63
N ASP A 305 3.08 -9.15 -20.60
CA ASP A 305 2.70 -10.48 -21.06
C ASP A 305 3.00 -11.62 -20.05
N GLY A 306 3.53 -11.30 -18.88
CA GLY A 306 3.75 -12.25 -17.80
C GLY A 306 5.11 -12.97 -17.84
N ALA A 307 6.11 -12.43 -18.55
CA ALA A 307 7.46 -12.96 -18.46
C ALA A 307 8.09 -12.59 -17.10
N LEU A 308 8.74 -13.57 -16.44
CA LEU A 308 9.45 -13.36 -15.17
C LEU A 308 10.64 -12.43 -15.33
N GLU A 309 11.35 -12.56 -16.45
CA GLU A 309 12.53 -11.78 -16.79
C GLU A 309 12.66 -11.59 -18.30
N GLY A 310 13.39 -10.59 -18.72
CA GLY A 310 13.60 -10.39 -20.14
C GLY A 310 14.34 -9.11 -20.50
N LYS A 311 14.54 -8.90 -21.79
CA LYS A 311 15.19 -7.73 -22.33
C LYS A 311 14.19 -6.57 -22.44
N LEU A 312 14.60 -5.39 -22.02
CA LEU A 312 13.88 -4.15 -22.29
C LEU A 312 14.39 -3.53 -23.60
N SER A 313 13.51 -3.41 -24.57
CA SER A 313 13.81 -2.80 -25.87
C SER A 313 12.90 -1.61 -26.11
N CYS A 314 13.44 -0.56 -26.74
CA CYS A 314 12.64 0.60 -27.10
C CYS A 314 11.50 0.21 -28.06
N ILE A 315 10.26 0.46 -27.66
CA ILE A 315 9.07 0.09 -28.46
C ILE A 315 9.06 0.75 -29.84
N HIS A 316 9.74 1.91 -30.02
CA HIS A 316 9.75 2.62 -31.29
C HIS A 316 10.82 2.12 -32.27
N CYS A 317 12.06 1.82 -31.78
CA CYS A 317 13.18 1.51 -32.68
C CYS A 317 13.84 0.15 -32.43
N GLY A 318 13.33 -0.64 -31.48
CA GLY A 318 13.85 -1.95 -31.13
C GLY A 318 15.24 -1.95 -30.46
N ALA A 319 15.84 -0.78 -30.19
CA ALA A 319 17.14 -0.73 -29.54
C ALA A 319 17.06 -1.27 -28.12
N ARG A 320 18.01 -2.14 -27.76
CA ARG A 320 18.09 -2.67 -26.41
C ARG A 320 18.43 -1.55 -25.43
N LEU A 321 17.58 -1.37 -24.42
CA LEU A 321 17.72 -0.37 -23.37
C LEU A 321 18.26 -0.98 -22.07
N GLY A 322 17.84 -2.23 -21.74
CA GLY A 322 18.18 -2.84 -20.48
C GLY A 322 17.62 -4.22 -20.33
N TYR A 323 17.23 -4.53 -19.08
CA TYR A 323 16.75 -5.85 -18.67
C TYR A 323 15.74 -5.69 -17.52
N PHE A 324 14.82 -6.64 -17.36
CA PHE A 324 13.94 -6.69 -16.21
C PHE A 324 13.93 -8.09 -15.59
N ASN A 325 13.67 -8.13 -14.29
CA ASN A 325 13.44 -9.36 -13.54
C ASN A 325 12.54 -9.05 -12.33
N TRP A 326 11.41 -9.75 -12.23
CA TRP A 326 10.47 -9.58 -11.12
C TRP A 326 11.04 -10.07 -9.79
N SER A 327 11.92 -11.08 -9.82
CA SER A 327 12.60 -11.60 -8.62
C SER A 327 13.76 -10.70 -8.15
N GLY A 328 14.12 -9.68 -8.93
CA GLY A 328 15.17 -8.73 -8.60
C GLY A 328 16.48 -8.91 -9.38
N ILE A 329 17.30 -7.86 -9.33
CA ILE A 329 18.64 -7.81 -9.94
C ILE A 329 19.58 -7.11 -8.97
N GLN A 330 20.81 -7.63 -8.84
CA GLN A 330 21.86 -6.94 -8.12
C GLN A 330 22.44 -5.81 -8.96
N CYS A 331 22.43 -4.59 -8.41
CA CYS A 331 23.08 -3.43 -9.02
C CYS A 331 24.62 -3.55 -8.91
N ASN A 332 25.35 -2.88 -9.79
CA ASN A 332 26.82 -2.78 -9.70
C ASN A 332 27.32 -2.08 -8.41
N CYS A 333 26.47 -1.36 -7.70
CA CYS A 333 26.76 -0.81 -6.37
C CYS A 333 26.55 -1.82 -5.21
N GLY A 334 26.17 -3.07 -5.51
CA GLY A 334 25.92 -4.10 -4.52
C GLY A 334 24.49 -4.19 -3.99
N SER A 335 23.64 -3.16 -4.23
CA SER A 335 22.23 -3.19 -3.81
C SER A 335 21.44 -4.25 -4.57
N TRP A 336 20.54 -4.96 -3.86
CA TRP A 336 19.53 -5.82 -4.46
C TRP A 336 18.24 -5.03 -4.68
N ILE A 337 17.73 -5.01 -5.90
CA ILE A 337 16.53 -4.27 -6.28
C ILE A 337 15.46 -5.25 -6.74
N THR A 338 14.30 -5.24 -6.07
CA THR A 338 13.17 -6.13 -6.34
C THR A 338 11.86 -5.35 -6.35
N PRO A 339 11.03 -5.50 -7.40
CA PRO A 339 11.38 -5.99 -8.73
C PRO A 339 12.34 -5.05 -9.46
N ALA A 340 13.08 -5.53 -10.44
CA ALA A 340 14.07 -4.72 -11.14
C ALA A 340 13.71 -4.49 -12.60
N PHE A 341 13.49 -3.25 -12.97
CA PHE A 341 13.35 -2.76 -14.35
C PHE A 341 14.52 -1.84 -14.66
N GLN A 342 15.59 -2.42 -15.17
CA GLN A 342 16.88 -1.77 -15.32
C GLN A 342 17.03 -1.18 -16.73
N ILE A 343 17.34 0.12 -16.81
CA ILE A 343 17.73 0.80 -18.03
C ILE A 343 19.20 1.21 -17.89
N SER A 344 20.04 0.85 -18.87
CA SER A 344 21.44 1.26 -18.87
C SER A 344 21.57 2.76 -19.18
N LYS A 345 22.23 3.51 -18.31
CA LYS A 345 22.51 4.96 -18.53
C LYS A 345 23.27 5.22 -19.85
N SER A 346 24.07 4.23 -20.31
CA SER A 346 24.75 4.34 -21.61
C SER A 346 23.82 4.28 -22.83
N LYS A 347 22.57 3.87 -22.67
CA LYS A 347 21.57 3.69 -23.75
C LYS A 347 20.54 4.82 -23.81
N VAL A 348 20.57 5.73 -22.86
CA VAL A 348 19.66 6.87 -22.77
C VAL A 348 20.41 8.18 -22.62
N ASP A 349 19.78 9.25 -23.06
CA ASP A 349 20.20 10.63 -22.81
C ASP A 349 19.21 11.29 -21.87
N VAL A 350 19.74 12.14 -20.98
CA VAL A 350 18.93 12.99 -20.10
C VAL A 350 18.52 14.26 -20.84
N SER A 351 17.27 14.65 -20.72
CA SER A 351 16.73 15.89 -21.27
C SER A 351 15.72 16.51 -20.32
N THR A 352 15.54 17.81 -20.39
CA THR A 352 14.45 18.52 -19.72
C THR A 352 13.23 18.61 -20.64
N ILE A 353 12.03 18.51 -20.05
CA ILE A 353 10.72 18.65 -20.72
C ILE A 353 9.83 19.62 -19.96
#